data_25144e39d7c1b0983e62010750c9b298
#
_entry.id   25144e39d7c1b0983e62010750c9b298
#
_cell.length_a   1.000
_cell.length_b   1.000
_cell.length_c   1.000
_cell.angle_alpha   90.00
_cell.angle_beta   90.00
_cell.angle_gamma   90.00
#
_symmetry.space_group_name_H-M   'P 1'
#
loop_
_entity.id
_entity.type
_entity.pdbx_description
1 polymer ?
#
loop_
_entity_poly.entity_id
_entity_poly.type
_entity_poly.pdbx_seq_one_letter_code
_entity_poly.pdbx_strand_id
1 'polypeptide(L)'
;MTDRITAHFGADGLRRFHEIIRLFGLQGIVLFPREAQQEPDGLSRSMRILHEVGLPHDDLFLSRMDVKNPGQDSVYLGDFLVSTGRACPAEAQKWLVLGYFNDSVLALDPDSQHVYAFPEGTSRHLLIHRDVESLVHSLCVLQTYHVERDSADDEEALARQAYAEIEHFDSTPFQDPVSEWNIIFEEIFEGSW
;
A
#
# COMPACT_ATOMS: atom_id res chain seq x y z
N MET A 1 -9.64 22.87 11.44
CA MET A 1 -8.67 21.87 10.94
C MET A 1 -9.24 21.06 9.78
N THR A 2 -10.54 20.75 9.80
CA THR A 2 -11.28 20.01 8.76
C THR A 2 -11.29 20.70 7.38
N ASP A 3 -11.36 22.04 7.34
CA ASP A 3 -11.49 22.80 6.07
C ASP A 3 -10.22 22.78 5.19
N ARG A 4 -9.03 22.59 5.77
CA ARG A 4 -7.78 22.49 4.98
C ARG A 4 -7.62 21.11 4.32
N ILE A 5 -8.09 20.05 4.96
CA ILE A 5 -8.04 18.68 4.43
C ILE A 5 -9.01 18.56 3.25
N THR A 6 -10.23 19.12 3.40
CA THR A 6 -11.27 19.10 2.34
C THR A 6 -10.84 19.81 1.06
N ALA A 7 -10.06 20.89 1.18
CA ALA A 7 -9.61 21.68 0.04
C ALA A 7 -8.55 20.96 -0.83
N HIS A 8 -7.82 19.97 -0.26
CA HIS A 8 -6.72 19.28 -0.96
C HIS A 8 -7.11 17.92 -1.57
N PHE A 9 -8.08 17.22 -0.96
CA PHE A 9 -8.43 15.86 -1.37
C PHE A 9 -9.77 15.74 -2.12
N GLY A 10 -10.61 16.75 -2.09
CA GLY A 10 -12.01 16.59 -2.49
C GLY A 10 -12.80 15.70 -1.51
N ALA A 11 -14.10 15.52 -1.77
CA ALA A 11 -14.98 14.74 -0.89
C ALA A 11 -14.56 13.26 -0.76
N ASP A 12 -14.02 12.68 -1.82
CA ASP A 12 -13.62 11.26 -1.86
C ASP A 12 -12.34 10.98 -1.05
N GLY A 13 -11.37 11.88 -1.09
CA GLY A 13 -10.13 11.73 -0.28
C GLY A 13 -10.40 11.83 1.21
N LEU A 14 -11.31 12.73 1.64
CA LEU A 14 -11.70 12.85 3.04
C LEU A 14 -12.45 11.60 3.54
N ARG A 15 -13.30 11.02 2.69
CA ARG A 15 -14.02 9.79 2.98
C ARG A 15 -13.06 8.63 3.23
N ARG A 16 -12.03 8.48 2.40
CA ARG A 16 -11.00 7.44 2.55
C ARG A 16 -10.15 7.63 3.80
N PHE A 17 -9.75 8.86 4.12
CA PHE A 17 -9.04 9.14 5.36
C PHE A 17 -9.82 8.71 6.60
N HIS A 18 -11.13 8.98 6.65
CA HIS A 18 -11.98 8.51 7.74
C HIS A 18 -12.11 6.98 7.77
N GLU A 19 -12.15 6.34 6.61
CA GLU A 19 -12.20 4.88 6.51
C GLU A 19 -10.92 4.23 7.02
N ILE A 20 -9.76 4.71 6.63
CA ILE A 20 -8.47 4.22 7.14
C ILE A 20 -8.40 4.36 8.65
N ILE A 21 -8.78 5.51 9.21
CA ILE A 21 -8.79 5.70 10.67
C ILE A 21 -9.76 4.74 11.35
N ARG A 22 -10.92 4.49 10.77
CA ARG A 22 -11.91 3.56 11.32
C ARG A 22 -11.40 2.13 11.36
N LEU A 23 -10.70 1.70 10.33
CA LEU A 23 -10.20 0.33 10.16
C LEU A 23 -8.91 0.06 10.93
N PHE A 24 -7.96 0.98 10.90
CA PHE A 24 -6.61 0.79 11.43
C PHE A 24 -6.33 1.60 12.70
N GLY A 25 -7.22 2.53 13.07
CA GLY A 25 -6.97 3.48 14.14
C GLY A 25 -5.87 4.49 13.80
N LEU A 26 -5.70 5.51 14.64
CA LEU A 26 -4.66 6.54 14.42
C LEU A 26 -3.24 5.99 14.58
N GLN A 27 -3.05 4.96 15.40
CA GLN A 27 -1.74 4.35 15.63
C GLN A 27 -1.32 3.37 14.54
N GLY A 28 -2.29 2.86 13.78
CA GLY A 28 -2.07 2.00 12.62
C GLY A 28 -1.89 2.76 11.31
N ILE A 29 -1.51 4.05 11.35
CA ILE A 29 -1.25 4.86 10.16
C ILE A 29 0.16 5.43 10.23
N VAL A 30 0.94 5.21 9.19
CA VAL A 30 2.30 5.73 9.06
C VAL A 30 2.36 6.81 8.00
N LEU A 31 2.68 8.04 8.40
CA LEU A 31 2.94 9.16 7.51
C LEU A 31 4.39 9.11 7.01
N PHE A 32 4.56 9.41 5.73
CA PHE A 32 5.89 9.54 5.14
C PHE A 32 6.44 10.96 5.34
N PRO A 33 7.74 11.12 5.62
CA PRO A 33 8.33 12.43 5.81
C PRO A 33 8.33 13.22 4.50
N ARG A 34 8.13 14.54 4.60
CA ARG A 34 8.37 15.44 3.47
C ARG A 34 9.85 15.79 3.42
N GLU A 35 10.45 15.69 2.26
CA GLU A 35 11.78 16.23 2.06
C GLU A 35 11.72 17.76 2.09
N ALA A 36 12.69 18.39 2.75
CA ALA A 36 12.69 19.84 3.01
C ALA A 36 12.71 20.71 1.74
N GLN A 37 12.99 20.12 0.58
CA GLN A 37 13.09 20.80 -0.71
C GLN A 37 11.87 20.59 -1.63
N GLN A 38 10.87 19.80 -1.20
CA GLN A 38 9.68 19.53 -2.01
C GLN A 38 8.67 20.66 -1.86
N GLU A 39 8.45 21.38 -2.96
CA GLU A 39 7.36 22.37 -3.05
C GLU A 39 6.00 21.67 -2.98
N PRO A 40 5.06 22.14 -2.12
CA PRO A 40 3.76 21.50 -1.93
C PRO A 40 2.93 21.38 -3.21
N ASP A 41 3.04 22.35 -4.11
CA ASP A 41 2.25 22.44 -5.35
C ASP A 41 2.79 21.54 -6.47
N GLY A 42 4.01 21.00 -6.33
CA GLY A 42 4.64 20.08 -7.28
C GLY A 42 4.48 18.59 -6.95
N LEU A 43 3.84 18.26 -5.82
CA LEU A 43 3.71 16.87 -5.40
C LEU A 43 2.72 16.08 -6.26
N SER A 44 3.10 14.87 -6.66
CA SER A 44 2.18 13.92 -7.28
C SER A 44 1.05 13.52 -6.31
N ARG A 45 -0.03 12.92 -6.85
CA ARG A 45 -1.15 12.45 -6.03
C ARG A 45 -0.70 11.38 -5.02
N SER A 46 0.13 10.44 -5.45
CA SER A 46 0.69 9.40 -4.58
C SER A 46 1.48 10.00 -3.42
N MET A 47 2.37 10.96 -3.69
CA MET A 47 3.16 11.62 -2.65
C MET A 47 2.30 12.42 -1.68
N ARG A 48 1.23 13.07 -2.15
CA ARG A 48 0.29 13.76 -1.25
C ARG A 48 -0.41 12.78 -0.31
N ILE A 49 -0.86 11.63 -0.82
CA ILE A 49 -1.45 10.58 0.02
C ILE A 49 -0.46 10.14 1.08
N LEU A 50 0.78 9.83 0.70
CA LEU A 50 1.81 9.37 1.64
C LEU A 50 2.10 10.39 2.75
N HIS A 51 2.11 11.69 2.44
CA HIS A 51 2.44 12.75 3.41
C HIS A 51 1.27 13.21 4.27
N GLU A 52 0.04 13.10 3.79
CA GLU A 52 -1.13 13.73 4.43
C GLU A 52 -2.12 12.70 4.97
N VAL A 53 -2.21 11.53 4.34
CA VAL A 53 -3.07 10.42 4.75
C VAL A 53 -2.24 9.32 5.39
N GLY A 54 -1.10 8.96 4.81
CA GLY A 54 -0.25 7.85 5.20
C GLY A 54 -0.70 6.52 4.63
N LEU A 55 0.02 5.47 5.01
CA LEU A 55 -0.31 4.08 4.71
C LEU A 55 -0.74 3.34 5.98
N PRO A 56 -1.63 2.36 5.87
CA PRO A 56 -1.91 1.42 6.94
C PRO A 56 -0.65 0.72 7.44
N HIS A 57 -0.63 0.35 8.71
CA HIS A 57 0.42 -0.45 9.33
C HIS A 57 -0.21 -1.43 10.30
N ASP A 58 -0.19 -2.70 9.94
CA ASP A 58 -0.69 -3.82 10.73
C ASP A 58 0.08 -5.11 10.39
N ASP A 59 -0.44 -6.26 10.76
CA ASP A 59 0.18 -7.55 10.49
C ASP A 59 0.14 -7.94 9.00
N LEU A 60 -0.76 -7.36 8.21
CA LEU A 60 -0.90 -7.61 6.77
C LEU A 60 0.04 -6.73 5.93
N PHE A 61 0.17 -5.46 6.33
CA PHE A 61 1.02 -4.51 5.65
C PHE A 61 1.91 -3.74 6.63
N LEU A 62 3.19 -4.06 6.63
CA LEU A 62 4.18 -3.38 7.44
C LEU A 62 4.68 -2.12 6.73
N SER A 63 3.93 -1.03 6.88
CA SER A 63 4.30 0.26 6.31
C SER A 63 5.59 0.77 6.94
N ARG A 64 6.53 1.20 6.13
CA ARG A 64 7.88 1.64 6.50
C ARG A 64 8.62 0.68 7.46
N MET A 65 9.81 0.33 7.09
CA MET A 65 10.63 -0.66 7.79
C MET A 65 11.09 -0.24 9.17
N ASP A 66 11.15 1.04 9.48
CA ASP A 66 11.59 1.58 10.77
C ASP A 66 10.64 2.66 11.27
N VAL A 67 9.55 2.22 11.88
CA VAL A 67 8.56 3.10 12.52
C VAL A 67 9.11 3.76 13.79
N LYS A 68 10.25 3.24 14.33
CA LYS A 68 10.85 3.74 15.58
C LYS A 68 11.60 5.06 15.40
N ASN A 69 11.93 5.40 14.15
CA ASN A 69 12.62 6.66 13.81
C ASN A 69 11.79 7.50 12.81
N PRO A 70 10.67 8.09 13.25
CA PRO A 70 9.78 8.85 12.37
C PRO A 70 10.41 10.10 11.74
N GLY A 71 11.62 10.47 12.16
CA GLY A 71 12.40 11.59 11.59
C GLY A 71 13.46 11.17 10.58
N GLN A 72 13.51 9.89 10.18
CA GLN A 72 14.44 9.48 9.12
C GLN A 72 13.92 9.89 7.75
N ASP A 73 14.89 10.16 6.86
CA ASP A 73 14.67 10.44 5.45
C ASP A 73 13.96 9.27 4.74
N SER A 74 13.43 9.54 3.56
CA SER A 74 12.84 8.52 2.69
C SER A 74 13.81 7.37 2.45
N VAL A 75 13.31 6.13 2.49
CA VAL A 75 14.10 4.93 2.20
C VAL A 75 13.95 4.59 0.74
N TYR A 76 15.08 4.58 0.02
CA TYR A 76 15.08 4.22 -1.39
C TYR A 76 15.43 2.75 -1.60
N LEU A 77 14.81 2.13 -2.60
CA LEU A 77 14.88 0.70 -2.85
C LEU A 77 16.31 0.22 -3.11
N GLY A 78 17.13 1.03 -3.80
CA GLY A 78 18.52 0.72 -4.06
C GLY A 78 19.32 0.48 -2.78
N ASP A 79 19.27 1.44 -1.86
CA ASP A 79 19.96 1.35 -0.57
C ASP A 79 19.40 0.20 0.28
N PHE A 80 18.07 0.04 0.26
CA PHE A 80 17.41 -1.01 1.01
C PHE A 80 17.81 -2.41 0.54
N LEU A 81 17.71 -2.72 -0.76
CA LEU A 81 18.06 -4.04 -1.29
C LEU A 81 19.55 -4.36 -1.12
N VAL A 82 20.43 -3.37 -1.29
CA VAL A 82 21.87 -3.54 -1.03
C VAL A 82 22.12 -3.87 0.44
N SER A 83 21.44 -3.20 1.38
CA SER A 83 21.61 -3.47 2.81
C SER A 83 21.17 -4.89 3.21
N THR A 84 20.25 -5.48 2.46
CA THR A 84 19.77 -6.87 2.64
C THR A 84 20.52 -7.89 1.77
N GLY A 85 21.58 -7.46 1.06
CA GLY A 85 22.40 -8.32 0.20
C GLY A 85 21.73 -8.69 -1.13
N ARG A 86 20.69 -7.96 -1.54
CA ARG A 86 19.95 -8.18 -2.78
C ARG A 86 20.42 -7.19 -3.86
N ALA A 87 20.36 -7.64 -5.13
CA ALA A 87 20.58 -6.75 -6.26
C ALA A 87 19.35 -5.90 -6.53
N CYS A 88 19.55 -4.60 -6.79
CA CYS A 88 18.48 -3.71 -7.21
C CYS A 88 18.59 -3.45 -8.73
N PRO A 89 17.49 -3.55 -9.50
CA PRO A 89 17.46 -3.13 -10.89
C PRO A 89 17.88 -1.66 -11.03
N ALA A 90 18.59 -1.33 -12.13
CA ALA A 90 19.15 0.01 -12.32
C ALA A 90 18.05 1.10 -12.33
N GLU A 91 16.89 0.80 -12.93
CA GLU A 91 15.75 1.68 -13.01
C GLU A 91 15.08 1.92 -11.67
N ALA A 92 15.15 0.94 -10.75
CA ALA A 92 14.43 0.97 -9.47
C ALA A 92 15.25 1.56 -8.30
N GLN A 93 16.50 1.99 -8.55
CA GLN A 93 17.41 2.48 -7.50
C GLN A 93 16.80 3.61 -6.64
N LYS A 94 15.99 4.48 -7.26
CA LYS A 94 15.39 5.66 -6.63
C LYS A 94 13.91 5.48 -6.29
N TRP A 95 13.38 4.27 -6.41
CA TRP A 95 11.99 4.02 -6.04
C TRP A 95 11.83 4.09 -4.51
N LEU A 96 10.73 4.71 -4.08
CA LEU A 96 10.46 4.91 -2.66
C LEU A 96 9.91 3.63 -2.05
N VAL A 97 10.56 3.09 -1.03
CA VAL A 97 10.06 1.93 -0.28
C VAL A 97 8.82 2.34 0.51
N LEU A 98 7.71 1.64 0.27
CA LEU A 98 6.43 1.85 0.95
C LEU A 98 6.32 0.96 2.19
N GLY A 99 6.79 -0.27 2.14
CA GLY A 99 6.71 -1.24 3.21
C GLY A 99 6.81 -2.67 2.72
N TYR A 100 6.38 -3.61 3.57
CA TYR A 100 6.26 -5.03 3.24
C TYR A 100 4.78 -5.42 3.14
N PHE A 101 4.48 -6.22 2.13
CA PHE A 101 3.21 -6.88 1.96
C PHE A 101 3.47 -8.35 1.70
N ASN A 102 3.05 -9.20 2.65
CA ASN A 102 3.45 -10.60 2.66
C ASN A 102 4.98 -10.75 2.54
N ASP A 103 5.50 -11.53 1.61
CA ASP A 103 6.93 -11.76 1.38
C ASP A 103 7.58 -10.77 0.39
N SER A 104 6.90 -9.66 0.09
CA SER A 104 7.35 -8.68 -0.91
C SER A 104 7.60 -7.31 -0.32
N VAL A 105 8.71 -6.69 -0.74
CA VAL A 105 8.93 -5.25 -0.55
C VAL A 105 8.13 -4.49 -1.59
N LEU A 106 7.29 -3.54 -1.16
CA LEU A 106 6.58 -2.64 -2.06
C LEU A 106 7.35 -1.34 -2.24
N ALA A 107 7.45 -0.90 -3.48
CA ALA A 107 8.09 0.38 -3.82
C ALA A 107 7.27 1.17 -4.85
N LEU A 108 7.26 2.48 -4.68
CA LEU A 108 6.67 3.46 -5.59
C LEU A 108 7.71 3.93 -6.58
N ASP A 109 7.43 3.77 -7.87
CA ASP A 109 8.16 4.46 -8.93
C ASP A 109 7.72 5.94 -8.97
N PRO A 110 8.62 6.90 -8.71
CA PRO A 110 8.26 8.32 -8.69
C PRO A 110 7.84 8.87 -10.05
N ASP A 111 8.30 8.26 -11.15
CA ASP A 111 8.04 8.74 -12.50
C ASP A 111 6.68 8.26 -13.03
N SER A 112 6.42 6.95 -12.97
CA SER A 112 5.15 6.37 -13.41
C SER A 112 4.03 6.45 -12.37
N GLN A 113 4.37 6.65 -11.10
CA GLN A 113 3.47 6.58 -9.94
C GLN A 113 2.93 5.17 -9.64
N HIS A 114 3.42 4.16 -10.33
CA HIS A 114 3.04 2.78 -10.13
C HIS A 114 3.68 2.20 -8.87
N VAL A 115 3.00 1.25 -8.24
CA VAL A 115 3.52 0.46 -7.13
C VAL A 115 3.92 -0.92 -7.60
N TYR A 116 5.15 -1.28 -7.29
CA TYR A 116 5.73 -2.57 -7.63
C TYR A 116 6.06 -3.39 -6.40
N ALA A 117 5.88 -4.71 -6.50
CA ALA A 117 6.33 -5.69 -5.52
C ALA A 117 7.69 -6.27 -5.94
N PHE A 118 8.54 -6.49 -4.95
CA PHE A 118 9.85 -7.15 -5.07
C PHE A 118 9.85 -8.40 -4.18
N PRO A 119 9.34 -9.55 -4.66
CA PRO A 119 9.26 -10.76 -3.88
C PRO A 119 10.65 -11.24 -3.41
N GLU A 120 10.73 -11.83 -2.23
CA GLU A 120 11.97 -12.40 -1.74
C GLU A 120 12.47 -13.54 -2.64
N GLY A 121 13.78 -13.68 -2.74
CA GLY A 121 14.40 -14.76 -3.53
C GLY A 121 14.32 -14.61 -5.05
N THR A 122 13.74 -13.53 -5.58
CA THR A 122 13.69 -13.26 -7.02
C THR A 122 14.37 -11.96 -7.39
N SER A 123 14.80 -11.84 -8.66
CA SER A 123 15.26 -10.58 -9.25
C SER A 123 14.17 -9.86 -10.06
N ARG A 124 12.98 -10.47 -10.15
CA ARG A 124 11.83 -9.92 -10.88
C ARG A 124 11.04 -8.99 -9.95
N HIS A 125 10.57 -7.89 -10.48
CA HIS A 125 9.55 -7.06 -9.85
C HIS A 125 8.23 -7.15 -10.61
N LEU A 126 7.13 -6.99 -9.89
CA LEU A 126 5.77 -7.11 -10.40
C LEU A 126 5.04 -5.78 -10.23
N LEU A 127 4.39 -5.31 -11.27
CA LEU A 127 3.45 -4.19 -11.14
C LEU A 127 2.20 -4.71 -10.41
N ILE A 128 1.88 -4.13 -9.25
CA ILE A 128 0.76 -4.60 -8.42
C ILE A 128 -0.32 -3.55 -8.14
N HIS A 129 -0.03 -2.27 -8.33
CA HIS A 129 -1.02 -1.20 -8.26
C HIS A 129 -0.68 -0.08 -9.21
N ARG A 130 -1.71 0.50 -9.84
CA ARG A 130 -1.54 1.67 -10.71
C ARG A 130 -1.06 2.92 -9.98
N ASP A 131 -1.31 3.02 -8.65
CA ASP A 131 -0.89 4.13 -7.80
C ASP A 131 -1.06 3.80 -6.31
N VAL A 132 -0.60 4.70 -5.42
CA VAL A 132 -0.74 4.54 -3.97
C VAL A 132 -2.19 4.56 -3.51
N GLU A 133 -3.08 5.27 -4.21
CA GLU A 133 -4.51 5.30 -3.87
C GLU A 133 -5.14 3.92 -4.04
N SER A 134 -4.79 3.22 -5.12
CA SER A 134 -5.22 1.85 -5.35
C SER A 134 -4.71 0.89 -4.26
N LEU A 135 -3.44 1.00 -3.87
CA LEU A 135 -2.89 0.21 -2.77
C LEU A 135 -3.68 0.44 -1.48
N VAL A 136 -3.90 1.70 -1.09
CA VAL A 136 -4.65 2.03 0.13
C VAL A 136 -6.08 1.50 0.08
N HIS A 137 -6.77 1.64 -1.07
CA HIS A 137 -8.12 1.10 -1.24
C HIS A 137 -8.14 -0.42 -1.04
N SER A 138 -7.24 -1.13 -1.69
CA SER A 138 -7.18 -2.59 -1.60
C SER A 138 -6.87 -3.09 -0.19
N LEU A 139 -5.97 -2.41 0.53
CA LEU A 139 -5.69 -2.71 1.94
C LEU A 139 -6.91 -2.46 2.83
N CYS A 140 -7.69 -1.40 2.59
CA CYS A 140 -8.93 -1.14 3.33
C CYS A 140 -9.98 -2.21 3.07
N VAL A 141 -10.14 -2.67 1.83
CA VAL A 141 -11.09 -3.75 1.47
C VAL A 141 -10.67 -5.06 2.15
N LEU A 142 -9.39 -5.42 2.08
CA LEU A 142 -8.87 -6.64 2.71
C LEU A 142 -9.05 -6.60 4.24
N GLN A 143 -8.77 -5.46 4.87
CA GLN A 143 -8.99 -5.28 6.31
C GLN A 143 -10.47 -5.36 6.69
N THR A 144 -11.37 -4.82 5.85
CA THR A 144 -12.81 -4.95 6.07
C THR A 144 -13.22 -6.42 6.03
N TYR A 145 -12.78 -7.17 5.02
CA TYR A 145 -12.98 -8.62 4.95
C TYR A 145 -12.47 -9.31 6.23
N HIS A 146 -11.24 -9.00 6.65
CA HIS A 146 -10.63 -9.61 7.84
C HIS A 146 -11.43 -9.36 9.12
N VAL A 147 -11.98 -8.18 9.30
CA VAL A 147 -12.81 -7.81 10.47
C VAL A 147 -14.19 -8.47 10.43
N GLU A 148 -14.77 -8.63 9.25
CA GLU A 148 -16.16 -9.07 9.09
C GLU A 148 -16.31 -10.58 8.93
N ARG A 149 -15.26 -11.31 8.50
CA ARG A 149 -15.32 -12.73 8.15
C ARG A 149 -15.85 -13.62 9.27
N ASP A 150 -15.42 -13.40 10.53
CA ASP A 150 -15.82 -14.25 11.66
C ASP A 150 -17.30 -14.13 12.03
N SER A 151 -17.97 -13.06 11.59
CA SER A 151 -19.39 -12.79 11.82
C SER A 151 -20.25 -12.93 10.57
N ALA A 152 -19.65 -13.24 9.43
CA ALA A 152 -20.37 -13.38 8.17
C ALA A 152 -21.18 -14.68 8.13
N ASP A 153 -22.42 -14.61 7.62
CA ASP A 153 -23.24 -15.79 7.38
C ASP A 153 -22.70 -16.65 6.21
N ASP A 154 -21.97 -16.00 5.28
CA ASP A 154 -21.36 -16.59 4.09
C ASP A 154 -19.99 -15.95 3.83
N GLU A 155 -18.95 -16.55 4.38
CA GLU A 155 -17.57 -16.07 4.25
C GLU A 155 -17.08 -16.08 2.80
N GLU A 156 -17.47 -17.12 2.03
CA GLU A 156 -17.09 -17.22 0.62
C GLU A 156 -17.71 -16.10 -0.23
N ALA A 157 -18.95 -15.73 0.03
CA ALA A 157 -19.60 -14.60 -0.63
C ALA A 157 -18.92 -13.28 -0.27
N LEU A 158 -18.53 -13.09 1.01
CA LEU A 158 -17.79 -11.92 1.47
C LEU A 158 -16.42 -11.81 0.79
N ALA A 159 -15.69 -12.92 0.70
CA ALA A 159 -14.39 -12.97 0.01
C ALA A 159 -14.51 -12.62 -1.48
N ARG A 160 -15.52 -13.14 -2.17
CA ARG A 160 -15.79 -12.81 -3.58
C ARG A 160 -16.15 -11.34 -3.77
N GLN A 161 -16.89 -10.76 -2.82
CA GLN A 161 -17.21 -9.33 -2.84
C GLN A 161 -15.93 -8.48 -2.68
N ALA A 162 -15.06 -8.83 -1.74
CA ALA A 162 -13.79 -8.13 -1.53
C ALA A 162 -12.89 -8.20 -2.79
N TYR A 163 -12.75 -9.39 -3.39
CA TYR A 163 -12.02 -9.56 -4.65
C TYR A 163 -12.58 -8.67 -5.75
N ALA A 164 -13.90 -8.73 -5.98
CA ALA A 164 -14.55 -7.97 -7.04
C ALA A 164 -14.46 -6.45 -6.83
N GLU A 165 -14.48 -5.98 -5.58
CA GLU A 165 -14.33 -4.56 -5.25
C GLU A 165 -12.93 -4.06 -5.57
N ILE A 166 -11.87 -4.80 -5.21
CA ILE A 166 -10.49 -4.46 -5.57
C ILE A 166 -10.31 -4.48 -7.09
N GLU A 167 -10.74 -5.55 -7.76
CA GLU A 167 -10.62 -5.70 -9.21
C GLU A 167 -11.35 -4.59 -9.98
N HIS A 168 -12.54 -4.21 -9.52
CA HIS A 168 -13.32 -3.12 -10.13
C HIS A 168 -12.63 -1.76 -9.98
N PHE A 169 -11.99 -1.52 -8.84
CA PHE A 169 -11.27 -0.27 -8.59
C PHE A 169 -9.96 -0.19 -9.37
N ASP A 170 -9.18 -1.28 -9.32
CA ASP A 170 -7.93 -1.46 -10.03
C ASP A 170 -7.69 -2.95 -10.30
N SER A 171 -7.70 -3.36 -11.56
CA SER A 171 -7.44 -4.76 -11.93
C SER A 171 -5.96 -5.15 -11.89
N THR A 172 -5.05 -4.18 -11.73
CA THR A 172 -3.59 -4.40 -11.74
C THR A 172 -3.13 -5.44 -10.71
N PRO A 173 -3.65 -5.48 -9.47
CA PRO A 173 -3.29 -6.47 -8.45
C PRO A 173 -3.38 -7.93 -8.93
N PHE A 174 -4.31 -8.23 -9.84
CA PHE A 174 -4.64 -9.59 -10.27
C PHE A 174 -4.09 -9.96 -11.66
N GLN A 175 -3.35 -9.05 -12.32
CA GLN A 175 -2.85 -9.29 -13.68
C GLN A 175 -1.74 -10.34 -13.76
N ASP A 176 -0.87 -10.42 -12.76
CA ASP A 176 0.18 -11.44 -12.71
C ASP A 176 -0.25 -12.58 -11.77
N PRO A 177 -0.31 -13.84 -12.26
CA PRO A 177 -0.75 -14.98 -11.45
C PRO A 177 0.05 -15.22 -10.17
N VAL A 178 1.29 -14.74 -10.10
CA VAL A 178 2.15 -14.87 -8.91
C VAL A 178 2.20 -13.59 -8.07
N SER A 179 1.23 -12.68 -8.26
CA SER A 179 1.12 -11.50 -7.40
C SER A 179 0.70 -11.90 -5.99
N GLU A 180 1.16 -11.15 -5.00
CA GLU A 180 0.76 -11.32 -3.60
C GLU A 180 -0.77 -11.31 -3.42
N TRP A 181 -1.49 -10.51 -4.21
CA TRP A 181 -2.95 -10.45 -4.17
C TRP A 181 -3.61 -11.73 -4.64
N ASN A 182 -3.11 -12.35 -5.72
CA ASN A 182 -3.63 -13.65 -6.16
C ASN A 182 -3.35 -14.74 -5.13
N ILE A 183 -2.14 -14.76 -4.56
CA ILE A 183 -1.77 -15.73 -3.51
C ILE A 183 -2.70 -15.59 -2.30
N ILE A 184 -2.89 -14.37 -1.79
CA ILE A 184 -3.78 -14.12 -0.64
C ILE A 184 -5.22 -14.56 -0.93
N PHE A 185 -5.77 -14.21 -2.10
CA PHE A 185 -7.15 -14.60 -2.41
C PHE A 185 -7.30 -16.09 -2.71
N GLU A 186 -6.28 -16.77 -3.25
CA GLU A 186 -6.25 -18.24 -3.33
C GLU A 186 -6.33 -18.85 -1.93
N GLU A 187 -5.51 -18.40 -0.98
CA GLU A 187 -5.53 -18.87 0.41
C GLU A 187 -6.87 -18.58 1.11
N ILE A 188 -7.47 -17.42 0.87
CA ILE A 188 -8.80 -17.06 1.38
C ILE A 188 -9.85 -18.04 0.85
N PHE A 189 -9.88 -18.28 -0.46
CA PHE A 189 -10.85 -19.19 -1.08
C PHE A 189 -10.65 -20.65 -0.69
N GLU A 190 -9.42 -21.06 -0.35
CA GLU A 190 -9.10 -22.39 0.18
C GLU A 190 -9.38 -22.51 1.70
N GLY A 191 -9.69 -21.41 2.38
CA GLY A 191 -9.94 -21.38 3.83
C GLY A 191 -8.67 -21.61 4.67
N SER A 192 -7.51 -21.24 4.13
CA SER A 192 -6.21 -21.41 4.78
C SER A 192 -5.58 -20.09 5.28
N TRP A 193 -6.26 -18.99 5.06
CA TRP A 193 -5.78 -17.60 5.38
C TRP A 193 -6.22 -17.12 6.76
#